data_c2879f904afa879a00a99bc795602dcc
#
_entry.id   c2879f904afa879a00a99bc795602dcc
#
_cell.length_a   1.000
_cell.length_b   1.000
_cell.length_c   1.000
_cell.angle_alpha   90.00
_cell.angle_beta   90.00
_cell.angle_gamma   90.00
#
_symmetry.space_group_name_H-M   'P 1'
#
loop_
_entity.id
_entity.type
_entity.pdbx_description
1 polymer ?
#
loop_
_entity_poly.entity_id
_entity_poly.type
_entity_poly.pdbx_seq_one_letter_code
_entity_poly.pdbx_strand_id
1 'polypeptide(L)'
;GAHHVLVKFTLPDQNPVTERWRDLLLAEHHALATLMDGGVEAARSTIIDHEGQRFLEVERFDRVGALGRRGLFSLAAVEAEFVGNGSAPWPVIATELAVAGHITDAAAEGVALLYAFGCLIGNTDMHNGNLSFTSEQGRPYELAPAYDMLPMGLAPRSGGGLPATLPAASLRSCVSTASWLRALDLATDWLARIRADARFSTAFEVCIAALAAHIDDARMRILRLG
;
A
#
# COMPACT_ATOMS: atom_id res chain seq x y z
N GLY A 1 -22.29 7.26 -15.16
CA GLY A 1 -22.20 8.18 -14.02
C GLY A 1 -20.86 8.92 -14.04
N ALA A 2 -20.72 10.05 -13.33
CA ALA A 2 -19.44 10.71 -13.20
C ALA A 2 -18.49 9.84 -12.34
N HIS A 3 -17.31 9.52 -12.86
CA HIS A 3 -16.26 8.85 -12.12
C HIS A 3 -15.23 9.90 -11.70
N HIS A 4 -14.90 9.92 -10.43
CA HIS A 4 -13.86 10.78 -9.90
C HIS A 4 -12.60 9.91 -9.69
N VAL A 5 -11.51 10.28 -10.32
CA VAL A 5 -10.24 9.59 -10.22
C VAL A 5 -9.14 10.54 -9.72
N LEU A 6 -8.15 9.95 -9.08
CA LEU A 6 -6.84 10.55 -8.88
C LEU A 6 -5.91 9.91 -9.90
N VAL A 7 -5.14 10.72 -10.63
CA VAL A 7 -4.24 10.23 -11.67
C VAL A 7 -2.80 10.47 -11.25
N LYS A 8 -2.03 9.39 -11.14
CA LYS A 8 -0.56 9.41 -11.07
C LYS A 8 -0.04 9.16 -12.47
N PHE A 9 1.03 9.82 -12.90
CA PHE A 9 1.58 9.64 -14.24
C PHE A 9 3.08 9.86 -14.29
N THR A 10 3.71 9.28 -15.31
CA THR A 10 5.13 9.49 -15.59
C THR A 10 5.32 10.52 -16.71
N LEU A 11 6.53 11.08 -16.81
CA LEU A 11 6.92 11.87 -17.98
C LEU A 11 7.08 10.97 -19.21
N PRO A 12 7.03 11.53 -20.44
CA PRO A 12 7.24 10.77 -21.68
C PRO A 12 8.72 10.42 -21.93
N ASP A 13 9.61 10.87 -21.05
CA ASP A 13 11.05 10.69 -21.20
C ASP A 13 11.44 9.21 -21.19
N GLN A 14 12.36 8.84 -22.07
CA GLN A 14 12.91 7.48 -22.11
C GLN A 14 14.25 7.45 -21.35
N ASN A 15 14.20 7.56 -20.04
CA ASN A 15 15.34 7.42 -19.17
C ASN A 15 15.09 6.40 -18.05
N PRO A 16 16.13 5.84 -17.42
CA PRO A 16 15.98 4.79 -16.42
C PRO A 16 15.14 5.19 -15.19
N VAL A 17 15.13 6.48 -14.81
CA VAL A 17 14.33 6.98 -13.68
C VAL A 17 12.84 6.95 -14.02
N THR A 18 12.47 7.44 -15.20
CA THR A 18 11.07 7.45 -15.66
C THR A 18 10.58 6.01 -15.91
N GLU A 19 11.43 5.14 -16.48
CA GLU A 19 11.10 3.72 -16.66
C GLU A 19 10.82 3.04 -15.31
N ARG A 20 11.66 3.28 -14.28
CA ARG A 20 11.43 2.76 -12.93
C ARG A 20 10.08 3.26 -12.36
N TRP A 21 9.72 4.50 -12.56
CA TRP A 21 8.42 5.02 -12.12
C TRP A 21 7.24 4.39 -12.88
N ARG A 22 7.38 4.08 -14.19
CA ARG A 22 6.37 3.32 -14.93
C ARG A 22 6.14 1.96 -14.29
N ASP A 23 7.21 1.25 -13.94
CA ASP A 23 7.12 -0.06 -13.30
C ASP A 23 6.51 0.03 -11.89
N LEU A 24 6.84 1.06 -11.11
CA LEU A 24 6.27 1.25 -9.78
C LEU A 24 4.76 1.56 -9.82
N LEU A 25 4.27 2.32 -10.80
CA LEU A 25 2.83 2.55 -10.99
C LEU A 25 2.11 1.23 -11.35
N LEU A 26 2.72 0.39 -12.15
CA LEU A 26 2.18 -0.93 -12.47
C LEU A 26 2.20 -1.86 -11.24
N ALA A 27 3.25 -1.79 -10.44
CA ALA A 27 3.35 -2.55 -9.18
C ALA A 27 2.28 -2.12 -8.17
N GLU A 28 1.96 -0.81 -8.08
CA GLU A 28 0.85 -0.29 -7.26
C GLU A 28 -0.50 -0.83 -7.74
N HIS A 29 -0.76 -0.80 -9.05
CA HIS A 29 -1.98 -1.37 -9.63
C HIS A 29 -2.16 -2.84 -9.21
N HIS A 30 -1.11 -3.65 -9.36
CA HIS A 30 -1.15 -5.04 -8.93
C HIS A 30 -1.33 -5.21 -7.42
N ALA A 31 -0.76 -4.34 -6.59
CA ALA A 31 -0.94 -4.41 -5.14
C ALA A 31 -2.40 -4.16 -4.74
N LEU A 32 -3.03 -3.13 -5.30
CA LEU A 32 -4.44 -2.83 -5.04
C LEU A 32 -5.36 -3.96 -5.54
N ALA A 33 -5.10 -4.50 -6.74
CA ALA A 33 -5.84 -5.64 -7.27
C ALA A 33 -5.68 -6.90 -6.41
N THR A 34 -4.47 -7.18 -5.93
CA THR A 34 -4.20 -8.33 -5.06
C THR A 34 -4.92 -8.21 -3.72
N LEU A 35 -4.95 -7.04 -3.12
CA LEU A 35 -5.71 -6.78 -1.89
C LEU A 35 -7.20 -7.05 -2.10
N MET A 36 -7.79 -6.51 -3.18
CA MET A 36 -9.22 -6.72 -3.50
C MET A 36 -9.55 -8.20 -3.71
N ASP A 37 -8.75 -8.92 -4.49
CA ASP A 37 -8.97 -10.35 -4.76
C ASP A 37 -8.76 -11.20 -3.49
N GLY A 38 -7.92 -10.74 -2.58
CA GLY A 38 -7.73 -11.33 -1.24
C GLY A 38 -8.79 -10.92 -0.21
N GLY A 39 -9.86 -10.22 -0.62
CA GLY A 39 -10.96 -9.81 0.26
C GLY A 39 -10.62 -8.63 1.18
N VAL A 40 -9.62 -7.82 0.83
CA VAL A 40 -9.27 -6.57 1.52
C VAL A 40 -9.73 -5.39 0.67
N GLU A 41 -10.52 -4.50 1.23
CA GLU A 41 -10.97 -3.32 0.49
C GLU A 41 -9.80 -2.45 0.06
N ALA A 42 -9.71 -2.18 -1.26
CA ALA A 42 -8.70 -1.33 -1.85
C ALA A 42 -9.31 -0.46 -2.97
N ALA A 43 -8.69 0.66 -3.24
CA ALA A 43 -9.10 1.55 -4.32
C ALA A 43 -8.96 0.85 -5.68
N ARG A 44 -10.00 0.92 -6.50
CA ARG A 44 -9.94 0.40 -7.87
C ARG A 44 -8.98 1.24 -8.68
N SER A 45 -8.19 0.61 -9.51
CA SER A 45 -7.22 1.30 -10.34
C SER A 45 -7.18 0.76 -11.76
N THR A 46 -6.73 1.59 -12.69
CA THR A 46 -6.57 1.24 -14.11
C THR A 46 -5.24 1.77 -14.61
N ILE A 47 -4.51 0.95 -15.37
CA ILE A 47 -3.30 1.38 -16.07
C ILE A 47 -3.64 1.78 -17.50
N ILE A 48 -3.15 2.95 -17.92
CA ILE A 48 -3.24 3.44 -19.29
C ILE A 48 -1.83 3.80 -19.74
N ASP A 49 -1.38 3.19 -20.83
CA ASP A 49 -0.12 3.52 -21.48
C ASP A 49 -0.42 4.31 -22.77
N HIS A 50 0.09 5.52 -22.88
CA HIS A 50 -0.12 6.40 -24.03
C HIS A 50 1.11 7.27 -24.30
N GLU A 51 1.56 7.30 -25.56
CA GLU A 51 2.67 8.12 -26.04
C GLU A 51 3.94 8.09 -25.15
N GLY A 52 4.30 6.89 -24.67
CA GLY A 52 5.48 6.68 -23.82
C GLY A 52 5.29 7.07 -22.35
N GLN A 53 4.12 7.52 -21.96
CA GLN A 53 3.74 7.77 -20.57
C GLN A 53 2.90 6.60 -20.03
N ARG A 54 3.00 6.37 -18.73
CA ARG A 54 2.08 5.50 -17.99
C ARG A 54 1.27 6.33 -17.03
N PHE A 55 -0.03 6.10 -17.06
CA PHE A 55 -1.01 6.69 -16.14
C PHE A 55 -1.58 5.59 -15.26
N LEU A 56 -1.67 5.85 -13.98
CA LEU A 56 -2.43 5.06 -13.02
C LEU A 56 -3.62 5.90 -12.57
N GLU A 57 -4.80 5.53 -13.03
CA GLU A 57 -6.05 6.10 -12.52
C GLU A 57 -6.49 5.31 -11.28
N VAL A 58 -6.75 5.99 -10.18
CA VAL A 58 -7.24 5.41 -8.93
C VAL A 58 -8.61 6.02 -8.63
N GLU A 59 -9.65 5.19 -8.53
CA GLU A 59 -11.01 5.65 -8.21
C GLU A 59 -11.07 6.27 -6.82
N ARG A 60 -11.75 7.40 -6.74
CA ARG A 60 -11.98 8.10 -5.48
C ARG A 60 -13.18 7.51 -4.74
N PHE A 61 -12.90 6.67 -3.76
CA PHE A 61 -13.91 6.03 -2.89
C PHE A 61 -14.60 7.03 -1.95
N ASP A 62 -14.02 8.22 -1.74
CA ASP A 62 -14.59 9.30 -0.95
C ASP A 62 -15.59 10.18 -1.73
N ARG A 63 -15.92 9.82 -2.97
CA ARG A 63 -16.87 10.53 -3.84
C ARG A 63 -18.12 9.71 -4.08
N VAL A 64 -19.28 10.37 -4.02
CA VAL A 64 -20.59 9.74 -4.20
C VAL A 64 -21.36 10.53 -5.25
N GLY A 65 -21.63 9.92 -6.41
CA GLY A 65 -22.27 10.59 -7.53
C GLY A 65 -21.46 11.80 -8.03
N ALA A 66 -22.13 12.80 -8.58
CA ALA A 66 -21.45 13.97 -9.17
C ALA A 66 -20.88 14.96 -8.14
N LEU A 67 -21.53 15.13 -6.99
CA LEU A 67 -21.19 16.18 -6.02
C LEU A 67 -21.06 15.67 -4.58
N GLY A 68 -21.49 14.44 -4.29
CA GLY A 68 -21.47 13.87 -2.95
C GLY A 68 -20.06 13.51 -2.48
N ARG A 69 -19.86 13.52 -1.15
CA ARG A 69 -18.61 13.15 -0.50
C ARG A 69 -18.90 12.30 0.73
N ARG A 70 -18.02 11.35 1.03
CA ARG A 70 -17.95 10.64 2.32
C ARG A 70 -16.95 11.34 3.22
N GLY A 71 -17.18 11.28 4.53
CA GLY A 71 -16.17 11.69 5.51
C GLY A 71 -14.95 10.81 5.39
N LEU A 72 -13.78 11.43 5.24
CA LEU A 72 -12.49 10.75 5.15
C LEU A 72 -11.52 11.43 6.12
N PHE A 73 -10.92 10.63 7.01
CA PHE A 73 -9.99 11.09 8.02
C PHE A 73 -8.70 10.30 7.89
N SER A 74 -7.57 10.96 7.61
CA SER A 74 -6.29 10.28 7.61
C SER A 74 -5.91 9.80 9.01
N LEU A 75 -5.13 8.72 9.10
CA LEU A 75 -4.56 8.28 10.38
C LEU A 75 -3.78 9.42 11.04
N ALA A 76 -3.08 10.27 10.24
CA ALA A 76 -2.39 11.45 10.78
C ALA A 76 -3.33 12.41 11.51
N ALA A 77 -4.52 12.67 10.97
CA ALA A 77 -5.49 13.58 11.59
C ALA A 77 -6.11 12.97 12.85
N VAL A 78 -6.49 11.69 12.79
CA VAL A 78 -7.11 10.97 13.92
C VAL A 78 -6.10 10.74 15.04
N GLU A 79 -4.86 10.41 14.69
CA GLU A 79 -3.76 10.24 15.64
C GLU A 79 -3.44 11.55 16.37
N ALA A 80 -3.30 12.66 15.63
CA ALA A 80 -2.98 13.97 16.21
C ALA A 80 -4.08 14.47 17.17
N GLU A 81 -5.35 14.12 16.90
CA GLU A 81 -6.48 14.54 17.73
C GLU A 81 -6.63 13.68 18.99
N PHE A 82 -6.39 12.35 18.90
CA PHE A 82 -6.81 11.42 19.95
C PHE A 82 -5.68 10.65 20.62
N VAL A 83 -4.47 10.58 20.02
CA VAL A 83 -3.36 9.75 20.52
C VAL A 83 -2.13 10.58 20.85
N GLY A 84 -1.65 11.40 19.89
CA GLY A 84 -0.47 12.24 20.07
C GLY A 84 0.87 11.48 20.01
N ASN A 85 0.94 10.34 19.32
CA ASN A 85 2.13 9.49 19.18
C ASN A 85 2.44 9.19 17.71
N GLY A 86 2.53 10.23 16.88
CA GLY A 86 2.67 10.13 15.42
C GLY A 86 3.93 9.43 14.91
N SER A 87 4.88 9.11 15.78
CA SER A 87 6.06 8.32 15.45
C SER A 87 5.86 6.81 15.59
N ALA A 88 4.77 6.38 16.21
CA ALA A 88 4.46 4.95 16.37
C ALA A 88 4.03 4.31 15.04
N PRO A 89 4.29 3.00 14.86
CA PRO A 89 3.77 2.26 13.70
C PRO A 89 2.25 2.24 13.67
N TRP A 90 1.66 2.19 12.47
CA TRP A 90 0.20 2.14 12.27
C TRP A 90 -0.55 1.19 13.20
N PRO A 91 -0.11 -0.09 13.41
CA PRO A 91 -0.83 -1.01 14.29
C PRO A 91 -0.88 -0.57 15.76
N VAL A 92 0.15 0.12 16.25
CA VAL A 92 0.19 0.65 17.62
C VAL A 92 -0.86 1.75 17.77
N ILE A 93 -0.84 2.73 16.86
CA ILE A 93 -1.80 3.84 16.86
C ILE A 93 -3.24 3.29 16.72
N ALA A 94 -3.46 2.35 15.81
CA ALA A 94 -4.77 1.76 15.58
C ALA A 94 -5.29 1.00 16.80
N THR A 95 -4.42 0.29 17.52
CA THR A 95 -4.80 -0.39 18.78
C THR A 95 -5.24 0.63 19.84
N GLU A 96 -4.50 1.72 20.01
CA GLU A 96 -4.86 2.78 20.97
C GLU A 96 -6.19 3.45 20.59
N LEU A 97 -6.42 3.71 19.31
CA LEU A 97 -7.67 4.27 18.79
C LEU A 97 -8.86 3.32 18.98
N ALA A 98 -8.70 2.01 18.78
CA ALA A 98 -9.75 1.02 19.00
C ALA A 98 -10.10 0.89 20.47
N VAL A 99 -9.10 0.79 21.36
CA VAL A 99 -9.31 0.74 22.82
C VAL A 99 -10.06 1.99 23.31
N ALA A 100 -9.79 3.16 22.72
CA ALA A 100 -10.50 4.40 23.04
C ALA A 100 -11.88 4.53 22.33
N GLY A 101 -12.30 3.56 21.50
CA GLY A 101 -13.59 3.57 20.80
C GLY A 101 -13.66 4.57 19.64
N HIS A 102 -12.53 5.00 19.10
CA HIS A 102 -12.48 5.93 17.96
C HIS A 102 -12.59 5.24 16.61
N ILE A 103 -12.06 4.01 16.50
CA ILE A 103 -12.21 3.13 15.34
C ILE A 103 -12.76 1.78 15.75
N THR A 104 -13.26 0.99 14.80
CA THR A 104 -13.71 -0.38 15.08
C THR A 104 -12.54 -1.34 15.29
N ASP A 105 -12.74 -2.45 16.01
CA ASP A 105 -11.74 -3.52 16.15
C ASP A 105 -11.35 -4.08 14.78
N ALA A 106 -12.33 -4.27 13.90
CA ALA A 106 -12.09 -4.72 12.52
C ALA A 106 -11.20 -3.73 11.74
N ALA A 107 -11.36 -2.41 11.96
CA ALA A 107 -10.47 -1.41 11.37
C ALA A 107 -9.04 -1.55 11.89
N ALA A 108 -8.85 -1.79 13.20
CA ALA A 108 -7.51 -1.99 13.76
C ALA A 108 -6.84 -3.26 13.22
N GLU A 109 -7.58 -4.36 13.08
CA GLU A 109 -7.09 -5.60 12.46
C GLU A 109 -6.71 -5.37 10.98
N GLY A 110 -7.54 -4.63 10.24
CA GLY A 110 -7.27 -4.24 8.86
C GLY A 110 -6.01 -3.39 8.72
N VAL A 111 -5.81 -2.42 9.63
CA VAL A 111 -4.57 -1.60 9.69
C VAL A 111 -3.34 -2.48 9.92
N ALA A 112 -3.42 -3.45 10.83
CA ALA A 112 -2.30 -4.37 11.09
C ALA A 112 -1.96 -5.23 9.85
N LEU A 113 -2.98 -5.70 9.12
CA LEU A 113 -2.80 -6.44 7.87
C LEU A 113 -2.18 -5.58 6.77
N LEU A 114 -2.69 -4.35 6.55
CA LEU A 114 -2.13 -3.44 5.54
C LEU A 114 -0.70 -3.02 5.88
N TYR A 115 -0.39 -2.80 7.16
CA TYR A 115 0.98 -2.54 7.60
C TYR A 115 1.91 -3.72 7.29
N ALA A 116 1.48 -4.95 7.62
CA ALA A 116 2.25 -6.15 7.32
C ALA A 116 2.46 -6.33 5.82
N PHE A 117 1.42 -6.18 5.01
CA PHE A 117 1.52 -6.24 3.55
C PHE A 117 2.47 -5.19 3.00
N GLY A 118 2.37 -3.93 3.44
CA GLY A 118 3.29 -2.86 3.05
C GLY A 118 4.75 -3.20 3.38
N CYS A 119 5.03 -3.73 4.57
CA CYS A 119 6.38 -4.20 4.94
C CYS A 119 6.89 -5.28 3.98
N LEU A 120 6.04 -6.24 3.59
CA LEU A 120 6.43 -7.38 2.76
C LEU A 120 6.61 -7.03 1.29
N ILE A 121 5.89 -6.04 0.77
CA ILE A 121 6.10 -5.52 -0.59
C ILE A 121 7.22 -4.47 -0.68
N GLY A 122 7.92 -4.16 0.42
CA GLY A 122 8.98 -3.16 0.44
C GLY A 122 8.50 -1.72 0.34
N ASN A 123 7.29 -1.43 0.83
CA ASN A 123 6.80 -0.06 0.95
C ASN A 123 7.49 0.66 2.13
N THR A 124 8.36 1.60 1.84
CA THR A 124 9.09 2.41 2.83
C THR A 124 8.45 3.78 3.07
N ASP A 125 7.31 4.06 2.44
CA ASP A 125 6.60 5.34 2.55
C ASP A 125 5.25 5.22 3.29
N MET A 126 5.21 4.35 4.30
CA MET A 126 4.01 4.13 5.12
C MET A 126 3.88 5.22 6.20
N HIS A 127 3.74 6.47 5.80
CA HIS A 127 3.46 7.56 6.73
C HIS A 127 1.95 7.62 7.07
N ASN A 128 1.59 8.28 8.17
CA ASN A 128 0.20 8.32 8.68
C ASN A 128 -0.81 9.01 7.73
N GLY A 129 -0.35 9.67 6.67
CA GLY A 129 -1.20 10.21 5.60
C GLY A 129 -1.66 9.18 4.56
N ASN A 130 -0.96 8.03 4.46
CA ASN A 130 -1.23 6.97 3.49
C ASN A 130 -2.19 5.89 4.01
N LEU A 131 -2.86 6.16 5.12
CA LEU A 131 -3.94 5.34 5.66
C LEU A 131 -5.06 6.26 6.14
N SER A 132 -6.30 5.89 5.88
CA SER A 132 -7.47 6.70 6.23
C SER A 132 -8.60 5.84 6.77
N PHE A 133 -9.52 6.53 7.45
CA PHE A 133 -10.77 5.97 7.94
C PHE A 133 -11.94 6.70 7.31
N THR A 134 -13.08 6.01 7.17
CA THR A 134 -14.34 6.56 6.69
C THR A 134 -15.36 6.60 7.82
N SER A 135 -16.32 7.52 7.70
CA SER A 135 -17.46 7.59 8.59
C SER A 135 -18.70 8.06 7.83
N GLU A 136 -19.80 7.33 8.01
CA GLU A 136 -21.12 7.75 7.56
C GLU A 136 -21.97 8.31 8.72
N GLN A 137 -21.71 7.87 9.96
CA GLN A 137 -22.55 8.18 11.12
C GLN A 137 -21.77 8.65 12.37
N GLY A 138 -20.49 9.03 12.19
CA GLY A 138 -19.61 9.39 13.31
C GLY A 138 -18.72 8.22 13.74
N ARG A 139 -18.28 8.22 15.01
CA ARG A 139 -17.42 7.18 15.59
C ARG A 139 -18.22 6.00 16.11
N PRO A 140 -17.65 4.77 16.15
CA PRO A 140 -16.30 4.42 15.70
C PRO A 140 -16.16 4.46 14.17
N TYR A 141 -14.98 4.89 13.69
CA TYR A 141 -14.67 4.97 12.25
C TYR A 141 -14.31 3.58 11.71
N GLU A 142 -14.56 3.37 10.42
CA GLU A 142 -14.18 2.17 9.70
C GLU A 142 -12.93 2.43 8.85
N LEU A 143 -12.16 1.38 8.56
CA LEU A 143 -11.00 1.49 7.69
C LEU A 143 -11.45 1.85 6.27
N ALA A 144 -10.85 2.86 5.67
CA ALA A 144 -11.05 3.19 4.27
C ALA A 144 -10.35 2.15 3.37
N PRO A 145 -10.80 1.99 2.11
CA PRO A 145 -10.09 1.18 1.13
C PRO A 145 -8.60 1.55 1.05
N ALA A 146 -7.72 0.55 0.94
CA ALA A 146 -6.28 0.76 0.83
C ALA A 146 -5.92 1.54 -0.45
N TYR A 147 -4.92 2.38 -0.38
CA TYR A 147 -4.37 3.15 -1.49
C TYR A 147 -2.87 3.35 -1.28
N ASP A 148 -2.15 3.76 -2.32
CA ASP A 148 -0.72 4.11 -2.25
C ASP A 148 0.17 2.96 -1.76
N MET A 149 -0.14 1.73 -2.20
CA MET A 149 0.58 0.51 -1.85
C MET A 149 1.53 0.10 -2.96
N LEU A 150 2.82 0.52 -2.85
CA LEU A 150 3.84 0.22 -3.83
C LEU A 150 5.22 0.02 -3.16
N PRO A 151 6.18 -0.64 -3.83
CA PRO A 151 7.50 -0.92 -3.27
C PRO A 151 8.41 0.31 -3.29
N MET A 152 8.11 1.32 -2.46
CA MET A 152 8.82 2.60 -2.42
C MET A 152 10.30 2.48 -2.06
N GLY A 153 10.71 1.38 -1.41
CA GLY A 153 12.13 1.08 -1.20
C GLY A 153 12.95 0.93 -2.48
N LEU A 154 12.28 0.71 -3.62
CA LEU A 154 12.88 0.62 -4.95
C LEU A 154 12.69 1.90 -5.79
N ALA A 155 12.07 2.94 -5.24
CA ALA A 155 11.85 4.20 -5.94
C ALA A 155 13.19 4.90 -6.25
N PRO A 156 13.28 5.63 -7.37
CA PRO A 156 14.43 6.47 -7.66
C PRO A 156 14.71 7.46 -6.54
N ARG A 157 15.95 7.61 -6.14
CA ARG A 157 16.39 8.63 -5.18
C ARG A 157 16.44 10.01 -5.82
N SER A 158 16.36 11.07 -5.03
CA SER A 158 16.44 12.45 -5.51
C SER A 158 17.67 12.75 -6.35
N GLY A 159 18.79 12.04 -6.12
CA GLY A 159 20.00 12.12 -6.94
C GLY A 159 20.02 11.20 -8.17
N GLY A 160 18.88 10.60 -8.57
CA GLY A 160 18.78 9.73 -9.74
C GLY A 160 19.27 8.29 -9.53
N GLY A 161 19.72 7.94 -8.33
CA GLY A 161 20.12 6.57 -8.00
C GLY A 161 18.94 5.61 -8.03
N LEU A 162 19.13 4.42 -8.60
CA LEU A 162 18.11 3.37 -8.73
C LEU A 162 18.41 2.22 -7.76
N PRO A 163 17.76 2.16 -6.58
CA PRO A 163 17.92 1.04 -5.66
C PRO A 163 17.50 -0.28 -6.31
N ALA A 164 18.30 -1.32 -6.07
CA ALA A 164 18.02 -2.70 -6.53
C ALA A 164 18.04 -3.70 -5.38
N THR A 165 18.03 -3.22 -4.15
CA THR A 165 17.98 -4.03 -2.92
C THR A 165 17.02 -3.42 -1.91
N LEU A 166 16.44 -4.25 -1.07
CA LEU A 166 15.56 -3.85 0.01
C LEU A 166 16.21 -4.20 1.36
N PRO A 167 16.02 -3.37 2.40
CA PRO A 167 16.36 -3.79 3.76
C PRO A 167 15.46 -4.95 4.18
N ALA A 168 15.87 -5.73 5.18
CA ALA A 168 15.02 -6.79 5.72
C ALA A 168 13.69 -6.24 6.23
N ALA A 169 12.60 -6.97 6.01
CA ALA A 169 11.27 -6.57 6.44
C ALA A 169 11.22 -6.36 7.97
N SER A 170 10.61 -5.28 8.42
CA SER A 170 10.47 -4.94 9.83
C SER A 170 9.29 -5.70 10.44
N LEU A 171 9.53 -6.93 10.91
CA LEU A 171 8.51 -7.73 11.58
C LEU A 171 8.31 -7.25 13.02
N ARG A 172 7.25 -6.47 13.23
CA ARG A 172 6.93 -5.88 14.55
C ARG A 172 6.02 -6.80 15.36
N SER A 173 6.27 -6.89 16.67
CA SER A 173 5.46 -7.70 17.61
C SER A 173 4.04 -7.17 17.85
N CYS A 174 3.77 -5.91 17.45
CA CYS A 174 2.43 -5.33 17.47
C CYS A 174 1.51 -5.85 16.35
N VAL A 175 2.01 -6.71 15.47
CA VAL A 175 1.23 -7.40 14.43
C VAL A 175 1.17 -8.88 14.78
N SER A 176 -0.01 -9.46 14.78
CA SER A 176 -0.22 -10.87 15.09
C SER A 176 0.42 -11.80 14.06
N THR A 177 0.82 -13.00 14.48
CA THR A 177 1.32 -14.04 13.57
C THR A 177 0.31 -14.33 12.45
N ALA A 178 -0.99 -14.37 12.77
CA ALA A 178 -2.05 -14.58 11.77
C ALA A 178 -2.08 -13.48 10.71
N SER A 179 -1.94 -12.21 11.12
CA SER A 179 -1.86 -11.07 10.17
C SER A 179 -0.60 -11.15 9.31
N TRP A 180 0.55 -11.53 9.89
CA TRP A 180 1.77 -11.74 9.12
C TRP A 180 1.64 -12.85 8.09
N LEU A 181 1.05 -13.98 8.45
CA LEU A 181 0.84 -15.12 7.53
C LEU A 181 -0.10 -14.72 6.40
N ARG A 182 -1.23 -14.06 6.70
CA ARG A 182 -2.15 -13.57 5.67
C ARG A 182 -1.50 -12.55 4.74
N ALA A 183 -0.72 -11.62 5.28
CA ALA A 183 0.04 -10.65 4.49
C ALA A 183 1.09 -11.33 3.60
N LEU A 184 1.71 -12.41 4.07
CA LEU A 184 2.67 -13.19 3.30
C LEU A 184 2.03 -13.88 2.10
N ASP A 185 0.82 -14.43 2.25
CA ASP A 185 0.07 -15.02 1.15
C ASP A 185 -0.25 -13.94 0.10
N LEU A 186 -0.78 -12.78 0.52
CA LEU A 186 -1.05 -11.64 -0.36
C LEU A 186 0.22 -11.15 -1.08
N ALA A 187 1.35 -10.99 -0.36
CA ALA A 187 2.60 -10.54 -0.98
C ALA A 187 3.16 -11.57 -1.98
N THR A 188 2.94 -12.87 -1.74
CA THR A 188 3.32 -13.94 -2.65
C THR A 188 2.47 -13.89 -3.93
N ASP A 189 1.16 -13.70 -3.81
CA ASP A 189 0.26 -13.56 -4.95
C ASP A 189 0.56 -12.29 -5.75
N TRP A 190 0.85 -11.18 -5.08
CA TRP A 190 1.28 -9.95 -5.71
C TRP A 190 2.57 -10.13 -6.53
N LEU A 191 3.59 -10.79 -5.96
CA LEU A 191 4.83 -11.06 -6.66
C LEU A 191 4.61 -11.96 -7.88
N ALA A 192 3.72 -12.95 -7.78
CA ALA A 192 3.37 -13.80 -8.91
C ALA A 192 2.72 -13.00 -10.05
N ARG A 193 1.85 -12.03 -9.75
CA ARG A 193 1.24 -11.14 -10.74
C ARG A 193 2.27 -10.25 -11.43
N ILE A 194 3.20 -9.67 -10.68
CA ILE A 194 4.29 -8.86 -11.24
C ILE A 194 5.14 -9.69 -12.20
N ARG A 195 5.48 -10.92 -11.84
CA ARG A 195 6.27 -11.83 -12.69
C ARG A 195 5.54 -12.25 -13.97
N ALA A 196 4.23 -12.30 -13.94
CA ALA A 196 3.40 -12.71 -15.07
C ALA A 196 3.08 -11.56 -16.05
N ASP A 197 3.24 -10.31 -15.64
CA ASP A 197 2.85 -9.16 -16.46
C ASP A 197 4.02 -8.68 -17.33
N ALA A 198 3.92 -8.93 -18.63
CA ALA A 198 4.93 -8.56 -19.62
C ALA A 198 5.08 -7.02 -19.83
N ARG A 199 4.26 -6.19 -19.20
CA ARG A 199 4.37 -4.71 -19.27
C ARG A 199 5.46 -4.14 -18.37
N PHE A 200 6.03 -4.94 -17.45
CA PHE A 200 7.22 -4.52 -16.71
C PHE A 200 8.43 -4.46 -17.63
N SER A 201 9.29 -3.46 -17.42
CA SER A 201 10.52 -3.32 -18.18
C SER A 201 11.53 -4.41 -17.82
N THR A 202 12.40 -4.76 -18.76
CA THR A 202 13.54 -5.66 -18.48
C THR A 202 14.44 -5.11 -17.38
N ALA A 203 14.55 -3.78 -17.26
CA ALA A 203 15.33 -3.14 -16.20
C ALA A 203 14.73 -3.36 -14.81
N PHE A 204 13.44 -3.75 -14.71
CA PHE A 204 12.79 -4.06 -13.44
C PHE A 204 13.02 -5.50 -12.96
N GLU A 205 13.58 -6.39 -13.78
CA GLU A 205 13.83 -7.78 -13.38
C GLU A 205 14.72 -7.89 -12.13
N VAL A 206 15.73 -7.02 -12.01
CA VAL A 206 16.57 -6.96 -10.80
C VAL A 206 15.75 -6.59 -9.55
N CYS A 207 14.72 -5.75 -9.70
CA CYS A 207 13.81 -5.39 -8.63
C CYS A 207 12.89 -6.55 -8.25
N ILE A 208 12.38 -7.28 -9.26
CA ILE A 208 11.59 -8.50 -9.03
C ILE A 208 12.41 -9.54 -8.27
N ALA A 209 13.66 -9.71 -8.61
CA ALA A 209 14.57 -10.60 -7.87
C ALA A 209 14.80 -10.13 -6.42
N ALA A 210 14.97 -8.82 -6.21
CA ALA A 210 15.12 -8.25 -4.87
C ALA A 210 13.85 -8.41 -4.03
N LEU A 211 12.66 -8.21 -4.62
CA LEU A 211 11.36 -8.43 -3.97
C LEU A 211 11.16 -9.89 -3.59
N ALA A 212 11.54 -10.82 -4.46
CA ALA A 212 11.48 -12.25 -4.17
C ALA A 212 12.35 -12.61 -2.97
N ALA A 213 13.61 -12.18 -2.97
CA ALA A 213 14.54 -12.43 -1.85
C ALA A 213 14.04 -11.81 -0.54
N HIS A 214 13.45 -10.60 -0.61
CA HIS A 214 12.89 -9.90 0.55
C HIS A 214 11.68 -10.66 1.15
N ILE A 215 10.76 -11.15 0.31
CA ILE A 215 9.60 -11.93 0.75
C ILE A 215 10.04 -13.29 1.30
N ASP A 216 11.02 -13.95 0.68
CA ASP A 216 11.53 -15.23 1.15
C ASP A 216 12.25 -15.13 2.50
N ASP A 217 13.07 -14.08 2.71
CA ASP A 217 13.65 -13.80 4.04
C ASP A 217 12.56 -13.57 5.09
N ALA A 218 11.58 -12.72 4.77
CA ALA A 218 10.46 -12.47 5.66
C ALA A 218 9.68 -13.74 5.98
N ARG A 219 9.41 -14.60 4.99
CA ARG A 219 8.76 -15.91 5.16
C ARG A 219 9.47 -16.76 6.20
N MET A 220 10.79 -16.91 6.06
CA MET A 220 11.59 -17.72 7.00
C MET A 220 11.53 -17.19 8.43
N ARG A 221 11.39 -15.90 8.60
CA ARG A 221 11.30 -15.24 9.91
C ARG A 221 9.88 -15.31 10.49
N ILE A 222 8.84 -15.13 9.67
CA ILE A 222 7.43 -15.22 10.08
C ILE A 222 7.12 -16.64 10.57
N LEU A 223 7.57 -17.67 9.87
CA LEU A 223 7.35 -19.07 10.27
C LEU A 223 8.01 -19.45 11.62
N ARG A 224 8.87 -18.60 12.15
CA ARG A 224 9.49 -18.76 13.49
C ARG A 224 8.77 -17.96 14.58
N LEU A 225 7.75 -17.17 14.24
CA LEU A 225 6.97 -16.41 15.22
C LEU A 225 5.86 -17.26 15.90
N GLY A 226 5.57 -18.44 15.35
CA GLY A 226 4.63 -19.43 15.89
C GLY A 226 5.40 -20.66 16.40
#